data_69f07ae882b64821ebd38b610e973c1d
#
_entry.id   69f07ae882b64821ebd38b610e973c1d
#
_cell.length_a   1.000
_cell.length_b   1.000
_cell.length_c   1.000
_cell.angle_alpha   90.00
_cell.angle_beta   90.00
_cell.angle_gamma   90.00
#
_symmetry.space_group_name_H-M   'P 1'
#
loop_
_entity.id
_entity.type
_entity.pdbx_description
1 polymer ?
#
loop_
_entity_poly.entity_id
_entity_poly.type
_entity_poly.pdbx_seq_one_letter_code
_entity_poly.pdbx_strand_id
1 'polypeptide(L)'
;HFPSGFHDVSMRLDSLRLLKELLLNQNYPTIALGDFNVNTKEDNKLDIYKSQQEEWIVAHLVGCNACKGSYYYNYGKTWEYLDTIFLSKDRGISYVPESIDIHNTPNNAYSDTGKPIKFNAINKYGVSDHLPMVAKFKIDTL
;
A
#
# COMPACT_ATOMS: atom_id res chain seq x y z
N HIS A 1 7.95 2.05 -6.73
CA HIS A 1 6.86 1.79 -7.68
C HIS A 1 7.13 0.49 -8.44
N PHE A 2 6.26 -0.50 -8.29
CA PHE A 2 6.34 -1.80 -8.97
C PHE A 2 5.78 -1.72 -10.41
N PRO A 3 6.06 -2.73 -11.24
CA PRO A 3 5.49 -2.81 -12.59
C PRO A 3 3.96 -2.71 -12.56
N SER A 4 3.40 -1.87 -13.45
CA SER A 4 1.96 -1.60 -13.48
C SER A 4 1.13 -2.83 -13.84
N GLY A 5 -0.18 -2.79 -13.58
CA GLY A 5 -1.12 -3.86 -13.89
C GLY A 5 -1.24 -4.22 -15.39
N PHE A 6 -0.61 -3.45 -16.30
CA PHE A 6 -0.48 -3.82 -17.72
C PHE A 6 0.59 -4.88 -17.98
N HIS A 7 1.50 -5.07 -17.02
CA HIS A 7 2.53 -6.11 -17.09
C HIS A 7 2.05 -7.41 -16.45
N ASP A 8 2.70 -8.51 -16.80
CA ASP A 8 2.42 -9.80 -16.18
C ASP A 8 2.65 -9.74 -14.66
N VAL A 9 1.81 -10.44 -13.90
CA VAL A 9 1.89 -10.47 -12.43
C VAL A 9 3.24 -11.02 -11.94
N SER A 10 3.90 -11.88 -12.71
CA SER A 10 5.22 -12.43 -12.37
C SER A 10 6.26 -11.33 -12.10
N MET A 11 6.20 -10.21 -12.81
CA MET A 11 7.12 -9.10 -12.59
C MET A 11 6.95 -8.45 -11.20
N ARG A 12 5.70 -8.40 -10.69
CA ARG A 12 5.42 -7.91 -9.35
C ARG A 12 5.86 -8.92 -8.29
N LEU A 13 5.64 -10.21 -8.54
CA LEU A 13 6.11 -11.29 -7.67
C LEU A 13 7.65 -11.32 -7.60
N ASP A 14 8.35 -11.13 -8.72
CA ASP A 14 9.81 -11.01 -8.76
C ASP A 14 10.30 -9.78 -7.98
N SER A 15 9.58 -8.65 -8.07
CA SER A 15 9.90 -7.45 -7.30
C SER A 15 9.72 -7.67 -5.79
N LEU A 16 8.68 -8.39 -5.37
CA LEU A 16 8.46 -8.77 -3.96
C LEU A 16 9.55 -9.73 -3.48
N ARG A 17 9.95 -10.71 -4.31
CA ARG A 17 11.06 -11.62 -3.98
C ARG A 17 12.37 -10.85 -3.77
N LEU A 18 12.68 -9.91 -4.64
CA LEU A 18 13.87 -9.05 -4.50
C LEU A 18 13.79 -8.21 -3.22
N LEU A 19 12.63 -7.65 -2.89
CA LEU A 19 12.41 -6.90 -1.66
C LEU A 19 12.65 -7.78 -0.41
N LYS A 20 12.19 -9.03 -0.43
CA LYS A 20 12.47 -10.01 0.62
C LYS A 20 13.97 -10.31 0.73
N GLU A 21 14.67 -10.55 -0.38
CA GLU A 21 16.12 -10.77 -0.39
C GLU A 21 16.88 -9.58 0.20
N LEU A 22 16.50 -8.35 -0.15
CA LEU A 22 17.08 -7.14 0.43
C LEU A 22 16.86 -7.07 1.94
N LEU A 23 15.68 -7.45 2.42
CA LEU A 23 15.39 -7.49 3.85
C LEU A 23 16.24 -8.54 4.57
N LEU A 24 16.34 -9.75 4.03
CA LEU A 24 17.07 -10.85 4.68
C LEU A 24 18.57 -10.55 4.86
N ASN A 25 19.12 -9.68 4.02
CA ASN A 25 20.51 -9.23 4.11
C ASN A 25 20.74 -8.10 5.14
N GLN A 26 19.70 -7.73 5.91
CA GLN A 26 19.79 -6.65 6.90
C GLN A 26 19.21 -7.11 8.24
N ASN A 27 19.73 -6.55 9.33
CA ASN A 27 19.24 -6.82 10.70
C ASN A 27 18.59 -5.59 11.34
N TYR A 28 18.30 -4.56 10.56
CA TYR A 28 17.73 -3.31 11.06
C TYR A 28 16.21 -3.28 10.89
N PRO A 29 15.49 -2.49 11.72
CA PRO A 29 14.12 -2.10 11.43
C PRO A 29 14.03 -1.54 10.01
N THR A 30 13.18 -2.13 9.18
CA THR A 30 13.07 -1.78 7.77
C THR A 30 11.63 -1.46 7.42
N ILE A 31 11.44 -0.41 6.63
CA ILE A 31 10.15 0.00 6.09
C ILE A 31 10.25 -0.04 4.57
N ALA A 32 9.32 -0.75 3.92
CA ALA A 32 9.11 -0.65 2.48
C ALA A 32 7.72 -0.06 2.22
N LEU A 33 7.65 0.99 1.43
CA LEU A 33 6.40 1.69 1.15
C LEU A 33 6.33 2.19 -0.29
N GLY A 34 5.12 2.30 -0.81
CA GLY A 34 4.87 2.80 -2.15
C GLY A 34 3.77 2.06 -2.87
N ASP A 35 3.71 2.25 -4.18
CA ASP A 35 2.79 1.57 -5.08
C ASP A 35 3.35 0.21 -5.50
N PHE A 36 2.77 -0.85 -4.98
CA PHE A 36 3.11 -2.25 -5.30
C PHE A 36 2.34 -2.77 -6.52
N ASN A 37 1.35 -2.03 -7.01
CA ASN A 37 0.53 -2.37 -8.17
C ASN A 37 -0.11 -3.76 -8.13
N VAL A 38 -0.33 -4.32 -6.95
CA VAL A 38 -1.04 -5.59 -6.76
C VAL A 38 -2.53 -5.28 -6.64
N ASN A 39 -3.30 -5.64 -7.64
CA ASN A 39 -4.74 -5.43 -7.61
C ASN A 39 -5.47 -6.54 -6.83
N THR A 40 -6.67 -6.25 -6.38
CA THR A 40 -7.48 -7.17 -5.56
C THR A 40 -7.73 -8.53 -6.23
N LYS A 41 -7.87 -8.57 -7.57
CA LYS A 41 -8.08 -9.82 -8.29
C LYS A 41 -6.85 -10.72 -8.25
N GLU A 42 -5.67 -10.15 -8.43
CA GLU A 42 -4.40 -10.88 -8.34
C GLU A 42 -4.13 -11.34 -6.92
N ASP A 43 -4.33 -10.44 -5.95
CA ASP A 43 -4.13 -10.76 -4.54
C ASP A 43 -5.06 -11.88 -4.07
N ASN A 44 -6.35 -11.79 -4.37
CA ASN A 44 -7.33 -12.85 -4.03
C ASN A 44 -7.03 -14.20 -4.69
N LYS A 45 -6.41 -14.20 -5.87
CA LYS A 45 -6.07 -15.43 -6.58
C LYS A 45 -4.79 -16.09 -6.07
N LEU A 46 -3.81 -15.27 -5.65
CA LEU A 46 -2.44 -15.71 -5.38
C LEU A 46 -2.00 -15.48 -3.94
N ASP A 47 -2.87 -14.94 -3.07
CA ASP A 47 -2.57 -14.57 -1.68
C ASP A 47 -1.29 -13.72 -1.56
N ILE A 48 -1.08 -12.76 -2.49
CA ILE A 48 0.18 -12.05 -2.66
C ILE A 48 0.58 -11.31 -1.38
N TYR A 49 -0.28 -10.45 -0.86
CA TYR A 49 0.00 -9.70 0.36
C TYR A 49 0.04 -10.59 1.59
N LYS A 50 -0.82 -11.60 1.68
CA LYS A 50 -0.83 -12.56 2.77
C LYS A 50 0.45 -13.37 2.84
N SER A 51 1.00 -13.77 1.68
CA SER A 51 2.26 -14.50 1.63
C SER A 51 3.47 -13.70 2.13
N GLN A 52 3.37 -12.37 2.14
CA GLN A 52 4.44 -11.52 2.68
C GLN A 52 4.47 -11.47 4.21
N GLN A 53 3.42 -11.95 4.89
CA GLN A 53 3.31 -11.88 6.36
C GLN A 53 4.30 -12.79 7.12
N GLU A 54 5.06 -13.59 6.43
CA GLU A 54 6.17 -14.34 7.02
C GLU A 54 7.29 -13.37 7.49
N GLU A 55 7.66 -12.39 6.68
CA GLU A 55 8.74 -11.44 6.95
C GLU A 55 8.28 -10.01 7.22
N TRP A 56 7.05 -9.68 6.82
CA TRP A 56 6.54 -8.33 6.87
C TRP A 56 5.22 -8.22 7.64
N ILE A 57 5.01 -7.08 8.29
CA ILE A 57 3.70 -6.65 8.78
C ILE A 57 3.14 -5.72 7.71
N VAL A 58 2.09 -6.16 7.02
CA VAL A 58 1.46 -5.44 5.91
C VAL A 58 0.35 -4.54 6.45
N ALA A 59 0.44 -3.24 6.26
CA ALA A 59 -0.43 -2.23 6.89
C ALA A 59 -1.92 -2.53 6.74
N HIS A 60 -2.42 -2.66 5.52
CA HIS A 60 -3.85 -2.83 5.28
C HIS A 60 -4.41 -4.19 5.74
N LEU A 61 -3.55 -5.18 6.03
CA LEU A 61 -3.97 -6.47 6.58
C LEU A 61 -4.10 -6.46 8.11
N VAL A 62 -3.48 -5.48 8.79
CA VAL A 62 -3.41 -5.48 10.26
C VAL A 62 -4.17 -4.33 10.93
N GLY A 63 -4.61 -3.31 10.20
CA GLY A 63 -5.19 -2.19 10.93
C GLY A 63 -5.99 -1.13 10.18
N CYS A 64 -6.28 -1.26 8.92
CA CYS A 64 -7.01 -0.22 8.17
C CYS A 64 -8.52 -0.53 8.07
N ASN A 65 -9.21 -0.68 9.22
CA ASN A 65 -10.59 -1.19 9.29
C ASN A 65 -11.64 -0.31 8.59
N ALA A 66 -11.43 1.00 8.52
CA ALA A 66 -12.34 1.94 7.85
C ALA A 66 -11.91 2.26 6.42
N CYS A 67 -10.74 1.78 5.98
CA CYS A 67 -10.20 2.08 4.67
C CYS A 67 -10.82 1.22 3.58
N LYS A 68 -11.10 1.83 2.44
CA LYS A 68 -11.61 1.11 1.27
C LYS A 68 -10.48 0.67 0.33
N GLY A 69 -9.40 1.44 0.26
CA GLY A 69 -8.26 1.26 -0.62
C GLY A 69 -7.59 2.59 -0.95
N SER A 70 -6.41 2.54 -1.54
CA SER A 70 -5.66 3.74 -1.99
C SER A 70 -6.05 4.19 -3.40
N TYR A 71 -6.58 3.30 -4.20
CA TYR A 71 -6.95 3.53 -5.60
C TYR A 71 -8.38 3.07 -5.89
N TYR A 72 -9.11 3.82 -6.74
CA TYR A 72 -10.43 3.42 -7.20
C TYR A 72 -10.41 3.05 -8.68
N TYR A 73 -10.60 1.76 -8.99
CA TYR A 73 -10.68 1.25 -10.34
C TYR A 73 -12.06 1.52 -10.96
N ASN A 74 -12.15 2.53 -11.81
CA ASN A 74 -13.42 3.02 -12.35
C ASN A 74 -14.19 1.99 -13.18
N TYR A 75 -13.52 1.17 -13.97
CA TYR A 75 -14.17 0.16 -14.83
C TYR A 75 -14.77 -0.99 -14.00
N GLY A 76 -14.04 -1.46 -13.00
CA GLY A 76 -14.51 -2.50 -12.08
C GLY A 76 -15.38 -1.98 -10.95
N LYS A 77 -15.43 -0.66 -10.73
CA LYS A 77 -16.09 -0.02 -9.59
C LYS A 77 -15.62 -0.57 -8.23
N THR A 78 -14.35 -0.89 -8.14
CA THR A 78 -13.69 -1.48 -6.98
C THR A 78 -12.62 -0.58 -6.39
N TRP A 79 -12.45 -0.68 -5.07
CA TRP A 79 -11.33 -0.10 -4.38
C TRP A 79 -10.19 -1.11 -4.32
N GLU A 80 -8.95 -0.63 -4.48
CA GLU A 80 -7.74 -1.45 -4.54
C GLU A 80 -6.70 -0.91 -3.55
N TYR A 81 -5.95 -1.81 -2.91
CA TYR A 81 -4.78 -1.44 -2.11
C TYR A 81 -3.51 -1.55 -2.96
N LEU A 82 -3.39 -0.70 -4.00
CA LEU A 82 -2.18 -0.66 -4.82
C LEU A 82 -0.98 -0.13 -4.02
N ASP A 83 -1.25 0.84 -3.12
CA ASP A 83 -0.26 1.40 -2.22
C ASP A 83 -0.40 0.76 -0.83
N THR A 84 0.73 0.40 -0.23
CA THR A 84 0.77 -0.09 1.14
C THR A 84 2.11 0.20 1.82
N ILE A 85 2.18 -0.13 3.10
CA ILE A 85 3.39 -0.01 3.93
C ILE A 85 3.70 -1.39 4.50
N PHE A 86 4.93 -1.81 4.37
CA PHE A 86 5.48 -3.02 4.97
C PHE A 86 6.46 -2.64 6.07
N LEU A 87 6.32 -3.20 7.26
CA LEU A 87 7.32 -3.14 8.32
C LEU A 87 7.99 -4.51 8.46
N SER A 88 9.29 -4.54 8.62
CA SER A 88 10.01 -5.79 8.87
C SER A 88 9.54 -6.42 10.18
N LYS A 89 9.17 -7.70 10.12
CA LYS A 89 8.69 -8.45 11.28
C LYS A 89 9.86 -8.78 12.21
N ASP A 90 9.60 -8.76 13.53
CA ASP A 90 10.53 -9.16 14.59
C ASP A 90 11.89 -8.42 14.58
N ARG A 91 11.89 -7.16 14.11
CA ARG A 91 13.10 -6.31 14.02
C ARG A 91 12.98 -5.00 14.80
N GLY A 92 12.23 -5.01 15.91
CA GLY A 92 12.10 -3.84 16.77
C GLY A 92 11.36 -2.66 16.13
N ILE A 93 10.44 -2.93 15.20
CA ILE A 93 9.54 -1.94 14.63
C ILE A 93 8.10 -2.48 14.62
N SER A 94 7.15 -1.63 15.01
CA SER A 94 5.73 -1.99 15.03
C SER A 94 4.85 -0.79 14.68
N TYR A 95 3.64 -1.05 14.15
CA TYR A 95 2.64 0.00 13.99
C TYR A 95 2.09 0.45 15.35
N VAL A 96 1.85 1.75 15.48
CA VAL A 96 1.01 2.27 16.57
C VAL A 96 -0.43 1.81 16.28
N PRO A 97 -1.12 1.17 17.23
CA PRO A 97 -2.50 0.74 17.04
C PRO A 97 -3.39 1.87 16.50
N GLU A 98 -4.31 1.54 15.61
CA GLU A 98 -5.30 2.46 15.02
C GLU A 98 -4.72 3.65 14.24
N SER A 99 -3.42 3.64 13.93
CA SER A 99 -2.77 4.74 13.22
C SER A 99 -2.72 4.58 11.71
N ILE A 100 -3.08 3.39 11.20
CA ILE A 100 -3.08 3.11 9.75
C ILE A 100 -4.36 3.66 9.15
N ASP A 101 -4.23 4.54 8.17
CA ASP A 101 -5.37 5.20 7.53
C ASP A 101 -5.08 5.53 6.06
N ILE A 102 -6.13 5.77 5.29
CA ILE A 102 -6.07 6.37 3.96
C ILE A 102 -6.41 7.84 4.10
N HIS A 103 -5.41 8.70 3.86
CA HIS A 103 -5.57 10.14 4.02
C HIS A 103 -6.39 10.73 2.87
N ASN A 104 -7.66 11.04 3.16
CA ASN A 104 -8.52 11.75 2.22
C ASN A 104 -8.93 13.13 2.79
N THR A 105 -8.91 14.12 1.94
CA THR A 105 -9.30 15.50 2.25
C THR A 105 -10.07 16.07 1.07
N PRO A 106 -10.80 17.19 1.23
CA PRO A 106 -11.47 17.85 0.11
C PRO A 106 -10.55 18.26 -1.05
N ASN A 107 -9.23 18.30 -0.82
CA ASN A 107 -8.25 18.65 -1.85
C ASN A 107 -7.80 17.45 -2.70
N ASN A 108 -7.90 16.23 -2.17
CA ASN A 108 -7.43 15.03 -2.87
C ASN A 108 -8.51 13.98 -3.12
N ALA A 109 -9.71 14.14 -2.54
CA ALA A 109 -10.82 13.22 -2.72
C ALA A 109 -12.17 13.94 -2.85
N TYR A 110 -13.08 13.36 -3.62
CA TYR A 110 -14.46 13.82 -3.72
C TYR A 110 -15.21 13.55 -2.40
N SER A 111 -15.88 14.56 -1.85
CA SER A 111 -16.53 14.50 -0.54
C SER A 111 -17.71 13.52 -0.48
N ASP A 112 -18.39 13.28 -1.59
CA ASP A 112 -19.56 12.39 -1.71
C ASP A 112 -19.17 10.91 -1.86
N THR A 113 -18.07 10.63 -2.55
CA THR A 113 -17.64 9.27 -2.89
C THR A 113 -16.36 8.82 -2.17
N GLY A 114 -15.54 9.76 -1.71
CA GLY A 114 -14.20 9.53 -1.19
C GLY A 114 -13.18 9.13 -2.26
N LYS A 115 -13.57 9.14 -3.56
CA LYS A 115 -12.67 8.75 -4.65
C LYS A 115 -11.57 9.79 -4.85
N PRO A 116 -10.36 9.38 -5.23
CA PRO A 116 -9.27 10.30 -5.47
C PRO A 116 -9.59 11.26 -6.63
N ILE A 117 -9.15 12.50 -6.48
CA ILE A 117 -9.27 13.55 -7.53
C ILE A 117 -7.95 13.57 -8.29
N LYS A 118 -7.95 12.91 -9.45
CA LYS A 118 -6.80 12.87 -10.34
C LYS A 118 -6.37 14.27 -10.76
N PHE A 119 -5.07 14.53 -10.76
CA PHE A 119 -4.51 15.79 -11.20
C PHE A 119 -4.89 16.09 -12.66
N ASN A 120 -5.45 17.27 -12.88
CA ASN A 120 -5.75 17.80 -14.19
C ASN A 120 -4.87 19.04 -14.46
N ALA A 121 -3.92 18.90 -15.38
CA ALA A 121 -2.95 19.94 -15.69
C ALA A 121 -3.55 21.21 -16.31
N ILE A 122 -4.69 21.10 -17.02
CA ILE A 122 -5.36 22.22 -17.65
C ILE A 122 -6.02 23.12 -16.60
N ASN A 123 -6.76 22.50 -15.68
CA ASN A 123 -7.51 23.22 -14.65
C ASN A 123 -6.70 23.40 -13.35
N LYS A 124 -5.48 22.84 -13.27
CA LYS A 124 -4.63 22.85 -12.08
C LYS A 124 -5.39 22.38 -10.82
N TYR A 125 -6.20 21.33 -10.96
CA TYR A 125 -7.08 20.79 -9.94
C TYR A 125 -6.81 19.31 -9.73
N GLY A 126 -7.05 18.84 -8.47
CA GLY A 126 -6.76 17.48 -8.05
C GLY A 126 -5.28 17.28 -7.72
N VAL A 127 -4.93 16.11 -7.22
CA VAL A 127 -3.58 15.78 -6.75
C VAL A 127 -3.06 14.51 -7.41
N SER A 128 -3.77 13.39 -7.26
CA SER A 128 -3.39 12.07 -7.74
C SER A 128 -4.63 11.20 -7.94
N ASP A 129 -4.54 10.18 -8.75
CA ASP A 129 -5.53 9.10 -8.83
C ASP A 129 -5.37 8.06 -7.71
N HIS A 130 -4.36 8.24 -6.84
CA HIS A 130 -4.18 7.47 -5.62
C HIS A 130 -4.36 8.37 -4.38
N LEU A 131 -4.82 7.78 -3.29
CA LEU A 131 -4.86 8.38 -1.95
C LEU A 131 -3.66 7.89 -1.13
N PRO A 132 -2.98 8.77 -0.38
CA PRO A 132 -1.86 8.36 0.45
C PRO A 132 -2.30 7.43 1.58
N MET A 133 -1.60 6.32 1.76
CA MET A 133 -1.66 5.55 2.99
C MET A 133 -0.72 6.16 4.02
N VAL A 134 -1.19 6.33 5.25
CA VAL A 134 -0.42 6.88 6.36
C VAL A 134 -0.43 5.92 7.54
N ALA A 135 0.65 5.89 8.30
CA ALA A 135 0.74 5.13 9.54
C ALA A 135 1.75 5.77 10.49
N LYS A 136 1.55 5.57 11.79
CA LYS A 136 2.58 5.82 12.81
C LYS A 136 3.20 4.49 13.23
N PHE A 137 4.48 4.52 13.53
CA PHE A 137 5.19 3.34 14.01
C PHE A 137 6.10 3.70 15.19
N LYS A 138 6.43 2.70 15.97
CA LYS A 138 7.41 2.76 17.04
C LYS A 138 8.63 1.96 16.62
N ILE A 139 9.81 2.45 16.96
CA ILE A 139 11.06 1.72 16.87
C ILE A 139 11.49 1.47 18.31
N ASP A 140 11.74 0.21 18.66
CA ASP A 140 12.25 -0.14 19.96
C ASP A 140 13.68 0.38 20.08
N THR A 141 13.94 1.20 21.09
CA THR A 141 15.32 1.62 21.41
C THR A 141 16.10 0.40 21.88
N LEU A 142 17.22 0.16 21.24
CA LEU A 142 18.21 -0.83 21.67
C LEU A 142 18.72 -0.54 23.08
#